data_736bda7a8cafd4db7182bc0beb09baa4
#
_entry.id   736bda7a8cafd4db7182bc0beb09baa4
#
_cell.length_a   1.000
_cell.length_b   1.000
_cell.length_c   1.000
_cell.angle_alpha   90.00
_cell.angle_beta   90.00
_cell.angle_gamma   90.00
#
_symmetry.space_group_name_H-M   'P 1'
#
loop_
_entity.id
_entity.type
_entity.pdbx_description
1 polymer ?
#
loop_
_entity_poly.entity_id
_entity_poly.type
_entity_poly.pdbx_seq_one_letter_code
_entity_poly.pdbx_strand_id
1 'polypeptide(L)'
;MSSTLSLALRFADGAVGNLLGSYDSSYAYGGTHSLEVNGTEGRVLVEDTVARYTFQAAGDETAQVWRAGYFNDLDREFHRTFDRHVGALLDALRRGEEPPVHARTGRRALELAYAAIESFETGRRVATA
;
A
#
# COMPACT_ATOMS: atom_id res chain seq x y z
N MET A 1 23.02 -3.18 -9.33
CA MET A 1 21.89 -2.56 -8.60
C MET A 1 20.91 -3.68 -8.31
N SER A 2 20.46 -3.86 -7.09
CA SER A 2 19.48 -4.92 -6.77
C SER A 2 18.10 -4.44 -7.24
N SER A 3 17.41 -5.26 -8.01
CA SER A 3 16.05 -4.99 -8.53
C SER A 3 14.95 -5.56 -7.64
N THR A 4 15.33 -6.36 -6.65
CA THR A 4 14.43 -6.98 -5.68
C THR A 4 14.84 -6.61 -4.26
N LEU A 5 13.86 -6.30 -3.44
CA LEU A 5 13.99 -5.80 -2.09
C LEU A 5 13.06 -6.58 -1.16
N SER A 6 13.58 -6.99 0.00
CA SER A 6 12.77 -7.51 1.12
C SER A 6 13.14 -6.74 2.39
N LEU A 7 12.14 -6.18 3.05
CA LEU A 7 12.27 -5.41 4.28
C LEU A 7 11.50 -6.05 5.43
N ALA A 8 12.12 -6.14 6.59
CA ALA A 8 11.45 -6.38 7.86
C ALA A 8 11.25 -5.06 8.59
N LEU A 9 10.04 -4.78 9.02
CA LEU A 9 9.64 -3.54 9.66
C LEU A 9 9.18 -3.80 11.10
N ARG A 10 9.49 -2.89 11.99
CA ARG A 10 8.93 -2.84 13.33
C ARG A 10 8.41 -1.43 13.60
N PHE A 11 7.16 -1.33 13.93
CA PHE A 11 6.48 -0.07 14.25
C PHE A 11 6.68 0.32 15.71
N ALA A 12 6.46 1.59 16.04
CA ALA A 12 6.65 2.13 17.39
C ALA A 12 5.68 1.52 18.41
N ASP A 13 4.48 1.15 17.99
CA ASP A 13 3.45 0.47 18.77
C ASP A 13 3.72 -1.04 19.00
N GLY A 14 4.81 -1.56 18.42
CA GLY A 14 5.20 -2.96 18.51
C GLY A 14 4.70 -3.84 17.37
N ALA A 15 3.86 -3.34 16.47
CA ALA A 15 3.47 -4.07 15.28
C ALA A 15 4.69 -4.41 14.41
N VAL A 16 4.58 -5.48 13.65
CA VAL A 16 5.62 -5.93 12.72
C VAL A 16 5.04 -6.08 11.32
N GLY A 17 5.88 -5.92 10.33
CA GLY A 17 5.50 -6.08 8.95
C GLY A 17 6.66 -6.44 8.07
N ASN A 18 6.35 -6.87 6.86
CA ASN A 18 7.32 -7.04 5.80
C ASN A 18 6.83 -6.42 4.50
N LEU A 19 7.78 -5.96 3.71
CA LEU A 19 7.54 -5.46 2.38
C LEU A 19 8.45 -6.21 1.41
N LEU A 20 7.86 -6.75 0.36
CA LEU A 20 8.56 -7.33 -0.77
C LEU A 20 8.28 -6.47 -2.00
N GLY A 21 9.32 -6.00 -2.64
CA GLY A 21 9.23 -5.24 -3.88
C GLY A 21 10.22 -5.76 -4.91
N SER A 22 9.79 -5.85 -6.16
CA SER A 22 10.65 -6.30 -7.25
C SER A 22 10.30 -5.60 -8.56
N TYR A 23 11.32 -5.15 -9.27
CA TYR A 23 11.20 -4.69 -10.66
C TYR A 23 11.37 -5.84 -11.68
N ASP A 24 11.71 -7.04 -11.20
CA ASP A 24 11.88 -8.22 -12.07
C ASP A 24 10.56 -8.97 -12.30
N SER A 25 9.52 -8.67 -11.52
CA SER A 25 8.21 -9.29 -11.68
C SER A 25 7.46 -8.66 -12.85
N SER A 26 6.85 -9.51 -13.70
CA SER A 26 6.00 -9.04 -14.78
C SER A 26 4.65 -8.55 -14.25
N TYR A 27 4.20 -7.40 -14.71
CA TYR A 27 2.84 -6.90 -14.46
C TYR A 27 1.74 -7.76 -15.10
N ALA A 28 2.10 -8.71 -15.95
CA ALA A 28 1.15 -9.68 -16.51
C ALA A 28 0.71 -10.73 -15.47
N TYR A 29 1.43 -10.86 -14.35
CA TYR A 29 1.05 -11.79 -13.30
C TYR A 29 0.02 -11.13 -12.36
N GLY A 30 -1.08 -11.82 -12.07
CA GLY A 30 -2.01 -11.41 -11.02
C GLY A 30 -1.35 -11.47 -9.64
N GLY A 31 -1.85 -10.66 -8.70
CA GLY A 31 -1.35 -10.63 -7.32
C GLY A 31 -0.02 -9.87 -7.13
N THR A 32 0.40 -9.08 -8.12
CA THR A 32 1.66 -8.32 -8.04
C THR A 32 1.60 -7.15 -7.05
N HIS A 33 0.41 -6.63 -6.78
CA HIS A 33 0.19 -5.57 -5.80
C HIS A 33 -0.79 -6.04 -4.74
N SER A 34 -0.29 -6.43 -3.58
CA SER A 34 -1.13 -6.83 -2.47
C SER A 34 -0.73 -6.13 -1.18
N LEU A 35 -1.71 -5.86 -0.35
CA LEU A 35 -1.54 -5.37 1.02
C LEU A 35 -2.38 -6.24 1.94
N GLU A 36 -1.74 -6.81 2.95
CA GLU A 36 -2.42 -7.55 4.01
C GLU A 36 -2.13 -6.90 5.35
N VAL A 37 -3.18 -6.68 6.15
CA VAL A 37 -3.07 -6.19 7.51
C VAL A 37 -3.86 -7.13 8.41
N ASN A 38 -3.19 -7.72 9.40
CA ASN A 38 -3.79 -8.55 10.43
C ASN A 38 -3.75 -7.79 11.75
N GLY A 39 -4.91 -7.64 12.37
CA GLY A 39 -5.09 -6.99 13.66
C GLY A 39 -5.90 -7.86 14.62
N THR A 40 -6.05 -7.40 15.84
CA THR A 40 -6.85 -8.08 16.88
C THR A 40 -8.34 -8.09 16.58
N GLU A 41 -8.82 -7.09 15.81
CA GLU A 41 -10.23 -6.94 15.43
C GLU A 41 -10.58 -7.60 14.08
N GLY A 42 -9.57 -8.04 13.32
CA GLY A 42 -9.80 -8.66 12.03
C GLY A 42 -8.65 -8.53 11.06
N ARG A 43 -8.91 -8.95 9.83
CA ARG A 43 -7.96 -8.97 8.72
C ARG A 43 -8.50 -8.18 7.54
N VAL A 44 -7.63 -7.38 6.93
CA VAL A 44 -7.87 -6.71 5.65
C VAL A 44 -6.89 -7.25 4.62
N LEU A 45 -7.41 -7.58 3.44
CA LEU A 45 -6.61 -7.96 2.28
C LEU A 45 -7.05 -7.14 1.07
N VAL A 46 -6.10 -6.45 0.44
CA VAL A 46 -6.28 -5.74 -0.83
C VAL A 46 -5.45 -6.43 -1.89
N GLU A 47 -6.06 -6.80 -3.00
CA GLU A 47 -5.41 -7.54 -4.08
C GLU A 47 -5.46 -6.72 -5.37
N ASP A 48 -4.33 -6.66 -6.07
CA ASP A 48 -4.14 -5.93 -7.34
C ASP A 48 -4.63 -4.48 -7.29
N THR A 49 -4.45 -3.84 -6.14
CA THR A 49 -4.80 -2.44 -5.83
C THR A 49 -6.29 -2.12 -5.98
N VAL A 50 -6.92 -2.51 -7.08
CA VAL A 50 -8.31 -2.17 -7.44
C VAL A 50 -9.18 -3.39 -7.79
N ALA A 51 -8.65 -4.59 -7.69
CA ALA A 51 -9.36 -5.78 -8.15
C ALA A 51 -10.25 -6.38 -7.05
N ARG A 52 -9.74 -6.44 -5.82
CA ARG A 52 -10.45 -7.08 -4.72
C ARG A 52 -10.07 -6.48 -3.37
N TYR A 53 -11.07 -6.35 -2.53
CA TYR A 53 -10.93 -6.04 -1.11
C TYR A 53 -11.66 -7.11 -0.30
N THR A 54 -11.02 -7.61 0.74
CA THR A 54 -11.61 -8.57 1.66
C THR A 54 -11.43 -8.06 3.09
N PHE A 55 -12.50 -8.05 3.86
CA PHE A 55 -12.48 -7.82 5.30
C PHE A 55 -13.11 -9.00 6.02
N GLN A 56 -12.45 -9.49 7.05
CA GLN A 56 -12.94 -10.53 7.94
C GLN A 56 -12.75 -10.09 9.39
N ALA A 57 -13.84 -9.99 10.13
CA ALA A 57 -13.77 -9.67 11.55
C ALA A 57 -13.21 -10.86 12.35
N ALA A 58 -12.52 -10.56 13.45
CA ALA A 58 -12.00 -11.59 14.33
C ALA A 58 -13.16 -12.43 14.93
N GLY A 59 -13.04 -13.75 14.85
CA GLY A 59 -14.06 -14.68 15.32
C GLY A 59 -15.26 -14.87 14.37
N ASP A 60 -15.32 -14.20 13.23
CA ASP A 60 -16.34 -14.41 12.22
C ASP A 60 -15.86 -15.46 11.20
N GLU A 61 -16.73 -16.45 10.91
CA GLU A 61 -16.48 -17.46 9.88
C GLU A 61 -16.74 -16.92 8.46
N THR A 62 -17.35 -15.73 8.35
CA THR A 62 -17.68 -15.09 7.08
C THR A 62 -16.74 -13.92 6.79
N ALA A 63 -16.60 -13.57 5.52
CA ALA A 63 -15.84 -12.42 5.10
C ALA A 63 -16.68 -11.51 4.19
N GLN A 64 -16.51 -10.21 4.34
CA GLN A 64 -17.04 -9.23 3.40
C GLN A 64 -16.06 -9.09 2.25
N VAL A 65 -16.52 -9.37 1.04
CA VAL A 65 -15.69 -9.30 -0.17
C VAL A 65 -16.31 -8.30 -1.13
N TRP A 66 -15.55 -7.27 -1.45
CA TRP A 66 -15.80 -6.46 -2.64
C TRP A 66 -14.88 -6.93 -3.77
N ARG A 67 -15.43 -7.07 -4.96
CA ARG A 67 -14.69 -7.41 -6.16
C ARG A 67 -15.19 -6.54 -7.31
N ALA A 68 -14.28 -6.04 -8.12
CA ALA A 68 -14.63 -5.32 -9.33
C ALA A 68 -15.51 -6.20 -10.22
N GLY A 69 -16.73 -5.74 -10.53
CA GLY A 69 -17.71 -6.46 -11.34
C GLY A 69 -17.41 -6.36 -12.83
N TYR A 70 -18.14 -7.16 -13.62
CA TYR A 70 -18.02 -7.13 -15.08
C TYR A 70 -18.36 -5.76 -15.66
N PHE A 71 -19.36 -5.08 -15.09
CA PHE A 71 -19.80 -3.75 -15.53
C PHE A 71 -18.98 -2.59 -14.92
N ASN A 72 -18.05 -2.85 -14.02
CA ASN A 72 -17.18 -1.85 -13.39
C ASN A 72 -15.78 -1.85 -14.01
N ASP A 73 -15.69 -1.99 -15.32
CA ASP A 73 -14.40 -2.08 -16.02
C ASP A 73 -13.49 -0.88 -15.74
N LEU A 74 -14.08 0.31 -15.58
CA LEU A 74 -13.35 1.52 -15.23
C LEU A 74 -12.67 1.44 -13.86
N ASP A 75 -13.21 0.67 -12.93
CA ASP A 75 -12.64 0.51 -11.59
C ASP A 75 -11.48 -0.51 -11.56
N ARG A 76 -11.33 -1.30 -12.62
CA ARG A 76 -10.22 -2.25 -12.78
C ARG A 76 -8.98 -1.62 -13.39
N GLU A 77 -9.12 -0.47 -14.01
CA GLU A 77 -8.01 0.19 -14.70
C GLU A 77 -7.11 0.91 -13.69
N PHE A 78 -5.93 0.35 -13.48
CA PHE A 78 -4.95 0.91 -12.54
C PHE A 78 -4.64 2.39 -12.80
N HIS A 79 -4.55 2.81 -14.05
CA HIS A 79 -4.28 4.21 -14.39
C HIS A 79 -5.39 5.17 -13.95
N ARG A 80 -6.64 4.71 -13.81
CA ARG A 80 -7.74 5.53 -13.26
C ARG A 80 -7.51 5.94 -11.80
N THR A 81 -6.64 5.24 -11.09
CA THR A 81 -6.26 5.65 -9.73
C THR A 81 -5.54 6.99 -9.73
N PHE A 82 -4.75 7.28 -10.78
CA PHE A 82 -4.08 8.57 -10.94
C PHE A 82 -5.08 9.68 -11.22
N ASP A 83 -6.05 9.47 -12.11
CA ASP A 83 -7.10 10.44 -12.41
C ASP A 83 -7.89 10.81 -11.15
N ARG A 84 -8.28 9.81 -10.36
CA ARG A 84 -8.98 10.00 -9.09
C ARG A 84 -8.13 10.75 -8.07
N HIS A 85 -6.86 10.40 -7.97
CA HIS A 85 -5.94 11.07 -7.05
C HIS A 85 -5.74 12.53 -7.39
N VAL A 86 -5.47 12.84 -8.67
CA VAL A 86 -5.30 14.20 -9.15
C VAL A 86 -6.61 14.99 -9.01
N GLY A 87 -7.75 14.39 -9.36
CA GLY A 87 -9.06 15.00 -9.16
C GLY A 87 -9.32 15.37 -7.69
N ALA A 88 -9.10 14.43 -6.77
CA ALA A 88 -9.28 14.66 -5.35
C ALA A 88 -8.35 15.76 -4.79
N LEU A 89 -7.08 15.82 -5.28
CA LEU A 89 -6.15 16.89 -4.94
C LEU A 89 -6.69 18.26 -5.40
N LEU A 90 -7.10 18.36 -6.67
CA LEU A 90 -7.61 19.62 -7.22
C LEU A 90 -8.87 20.09 -6.50
N ASP A 91 -9.77 19.17 -6.16
CA ASP A 91 -11.00 19.47 -5.46
C ASP A 91 -10.73 19.94 -4.00
N ALA A 92 -9.78 19.31 -3.31
CA ALA A 92 -9.36 19.77 -1.99
C ALA A 92 -8.77 21.18 -2.06
N LEU A 93 -7.88 21.45 -3.02
CA LEU A 93 -7.31 22.78 -3.22
C LEU A 93 -8.37 23.85 -3.52
N ARG A 94 -9.35 23.55 -4.37
CA ARG A 94 -10.47 24.48 -4.68
C ARG A 94 -11.31 24.80 -3.45
N ARG A 95 -11.47 23.85 -2.53
CA ARG A 95 -12.21 24.03 -1.29
C ARG A 95 -11.38 24.60 -0.14
N GLY A 96 -10.07 24.79 -0.33
CA GLY A 96 -9.15 25.20 0.72
C GLY A 96 -8.96 24.13 1.80
N GLU A 97 -9.18 22.87 1.44
CA GLU A 97 -9.05 21.71 2.33
C GLU A 97 -7.66 21.06 2.17
N GLU A 98 -7.25 20.32 3.19
CA GLU A 98 -6.03 19.51 3.11
C GLU A 98 -6.23 18.35 2.11
N PRO A 99 -5.27 18.11 1.20
CA PRO A 99 -5.40 17.04 0.22
C PRO A 99 -5.40 15.65 0.89
N PRO A 100 -6.07 14.64 0.31
CA PRO A 100 -6.13 13.28 0.85
C PRO A 100 -4.77 12.65 1.09
N VAL A 101 -3.78 13.01 0.27
CA VAL A 101 -2.36 12.64 0.47
C VAL A 101 -1.54 13.93 0.49
N HIS A 102 -1.10 14.30 1.67
CA HIS A 102 -0.28 15.50 1.85
C HIS A 102 1.17 15.25 1.42
N ALA A 103 1.87 16.29 0.93
CA ALA A 103 3.28 16.22 0.54
C ALA A 103 4.21 15.69 1.65
N ARG A 104 3.87 15.91 2.92
CA ARG A 104 4.59 15.33 4.08
C ARG A 104 4.57 13.80 4.06
N THR A 105 3.48 13.19 3.59
CA THR A 105 3.38 11.72 3.45
C THR A 105 4.35 11.22 2.38
N GLY A 106 4.46 11.92 1.26
CA GLY A 106 5.45 11.62 0.22
C GLY A 106 6.89 11.77 0.73
N ARG A 107 7.18 12.83 1.48
CA ARG A 107 8.47 13.00 2.14
C ARG A 107 8.76 11.83 3.09
N ARG A 108 7.79 11.44 3.91
CA ARG A 108 7.95 10.31 4.83
C ARG A 108 8.24 9.00 4.11
N ALA A 109 7.60 8.75 2.98
CA ALA A 109 7.88 7.58 2.14
C ALA A 109 9.35 7.57 1.65
N LEU A 110 9.88 8.73 1.24
CA LEU A 110 11.29 8.85 0.86
C LEU A 110 12.26 8.62 2.03
N GLU A 111 11.94 9.14 3.22
CA GLU A 111 12.75 8.90 4.43
C GLU A 111 12.84 7.39 4.75
N LEU A 112 11.73 6.67 4.62
CA LEU A 112 11.70 5.22 4.79
C LEU A 112 12.51 4.49 3.72
N ALA A 113 12.44 4.95 2.47
CA ALA A 113 13.22 4.37 1.37
C ALA A 113 14.74 4.56 1.60
N TYR A 114 15.17 5.73 2.01
CA TYR A 114 16.59 5.98 2.34
C TYR A 114 17.05 5.16 3.55
N ALA A 115 16.22 5.03 4.58
CA ALA A 115 16.53 4.18 5.72
C ALA A 115 16.66 2.70 5.33
N ALA A 116 15.87 2.24 4.38
CA ALA A 116 15.98 0.89 3.83
C ALA A 116 17.30 0.67 3.08
N ILE A 117 17.74 1.65 2.28
CA ILE A 117 19.03 1.63 1.59
C ILE A 117 20.16 1.59 2.60
N GLU A 118 20.16 2.48 3.59
CA GLU A 118 21.16 2.51 4.68
C GLU A 118 21.22 1.18 5.43
N SER A 119 20.05 0.60 5.75
CA SER A 119 19.97 -0.70 6.42
C SER A 119 20.62 -1.81 5.58
N PHE A 120 20.37 -1.81 4.28
CA PHE A 120 20.99 -2.76 3.34
C PHE A 120 22.51 -2.59 3.27
N GLU A 121 23.01 -1.37 3.12
CA GLU A 121 24.43 -1.06 2.98
C GLU A 121 25.23 -1.34 4.27
N THR A 122 24.62 -1.09 5.43
CA THR A 122 25.30 -1.24 6.72
C THR A 122 25.06 -2.59 7.39
N GLY A 123 24.06 -3.36 6.94
CA GLY A 123 23.61 -4.59 7.61
C GLY A 123 22.98 -4.33 8.97
N ARG A 124 22.59 -3.11 9.29
CA ARG A 124 22.05 -2.70 10.60
C ARG A 124 20.61 -2.29 10.51
N ARG A 125 19.93 -2.39 11.65
CA ARG A 125 18.63 -1.77 11.81
C ARG A 125 18.77 -0.26 11.85
N VAL A 126 17.97 0.45 11.04
CA VAL A 126 17.89 1.92 11.03
C VAL A 126 16.57 2.32 11.68
N ALA A 127 16.64 3.21 12.65
CA ALA A 127 15.46 3.84 13.25
C ALA A 127 15.08 5.07 12.42
N THR A 128 13.80 5.22 12.15
CA THR A 128 13.24 6.41 11.52
C THR A 128 12.37 7.15 12.53
N ALA A 129 12.48 8.48 12.57
CA ALA A 129 11.70 9.33 13.47
C ALA A 129 10.20 9.30 13.13
#